data_ae88aa18c5d7ca8d87cfbdf92b73a5b4
#
_entry.id   ae88aa18c5d7ca8d87cfbdf92b73a5b4
#
_cell.length_a   1.000
_cell.length_b   1.000
_cell.length_c   1.000
_cell.angle_alpha   90.00
_cell.angle_beta   90.00
_cell.angle_gamma   90.00
#
_symmetry.space_group_name_H-M   'P 1'
#
loop_
_entity.id
_entity.type
_entity.pdbx_description
1 polymer ?
#
loop_
_entity_poly.entity_id
_entity_poly.type
_entity_poly.pdbx_seq_one_letter_code
_entity_poly.pdbx_strand_id
1 'polypeptide(L)'
;MCIRDRYGWGKNEELISKAIKDRRSDVILNTKFGQVRNSDGTGGVNGRPEYVKEACEASLERLGTDYIDVYSQHRVDPDVPIEETVGAMSRLIEQGKVRYIGLSEASSDTIRKAQGTYPIVCVETEYSLWSRDVEAEILPTCQELGVSLMAYAPLGRGFLSGTIRTVDDLIDADRRLSLIHI
;
A
#
# COMPACT_ATOMS: atom_id res chain seq x y z
N MET A 1 0.51 -2.18 -6.32
CA MET A 1 1.74 -2.95 -6.16
C MET A 1 2.81 -2.07 -5.56
N CYS A 2 3.42 -2.53 -4.51
CA CYS A 2 4.28 -1.72 -3.66
C CYS A 2 5.71 -1.69 -4.16
N ILE A 3 6.30 -0.56 -4.25
CA ILE A 3 7.30 -0.35 -5.25
C ILE A 3 8.68 0.04 -4.72
N ARG A 4 8.77 0.74 -3.62
CA ARG A 4 10.07 1.18 -3.12
C ARG A 4 10.69 0.27 -2.09
N ASP A 5 9.88 -0.49 -1.41
CA ASP A 5 10.26 -1.03 -0.13
C ASP A 5 10.46 -2.54 -0.05
N ARG A 6 9.67 -3.33 -0.71
CA ARG A 6 9.72 -4.78 -0.54
C ARG A 6 9.91 -5.56 -1.83
N TYR A 7 9.58 -4.95 -2.95
CA TYR A 7 9.47 -5.65 -4.23
C TYR A 7 10.56 -5.21 -5.23
N GLY A 8 11.80 -5.17 -4.77
CA GLY A 8 12.97 -4.96 -5.61
C GLY A 8 13.37 -3.50 -5.85
N TRP A 9 13.05 -2.59 -4.90
CA TRP A 9 13.58 -1.20 -4.89
C TRP A 9 13.37 -0.44 -6.21
N GLY A 10 12.14 -0.49 -6.74
CA GLY A 10 11.76 0.16 -7.97
C GLY A 10 11.76 -0.74 -9.21
N LYS A 11 12.43 -1.90 -9.19
CA LYS A 11 12.46 -2.84 -10.34
C LYS A 11 11.08 -3.30 -10.78
N ASN A 12 10.14 -3.36 -9.85
CA ASN A 12 8.79 -3.75 -10.15
C ASN A 12 8.02 -2.65 -10.90
N GLU A 13 8.24 -1.37 -10.59
CA GLU A 13 7.68 -0.26 -11.38
C GLU A 13 8.25 -0.26 -12.79
N GLU A 14 9.55 -0.45 -12.94
CA GLU A 14 10.19 -0.58 -14.25
C GLU A 14 9.62 -1.75 -15.07
N LEU A 15 9.29 -2.86 -14.42
CA LEU A 15 8.64 -4.00 -15.08
C LEU A 15 7.21 -3.66 -15.50
N ILE A 16 6.45 -3.01 -14.63
CA ILE A 16 5.08 -2.56 -14.92
C ILE A 16 5.09 -1.53 -16.04
N SER A 17 6.03 -0.57 -16.02
CA SER A 17 6.20 0.42 -17.08
C SER A 17 6.23 -0.22 -18.47
N LYS A 18 7.00 -1.30 -18.62
CA LYS A 18 7.07 -2.04 -19.90
C LYS A 18 5.72 -2.64 -20.31
N ALA A 19 4.93 -3.12 -19.34
CA ALA A 19 3.65 -3.77 -19.60
C ALA A 19 2.52 -2.78 -19.92
N ILE A 20 2.59 -1.54 -19.40
CA ILE A 20 1.53 -0.54 -19.54
C ILE A 20 1.84 0.55 -20.59
N LYS A 21 3.04 0.56 -21.16
CA LYS A 21 3.55 1.62 -22.04
C LYS A 21 2.55 2.08 -23.11
N ASP A 22 1.92 1.13 -23.80
CA ASP A 22 1.00 1.41 -24.91
C ASP A 22 -0.48 1.32 -24.51
N ARG A 23 -0.78 1.16 -23.22
CA ARG A 23 -2.13 0.94 -22.69
C ARG A 23 -2.32 1.53 -21.29
N ARG A 24 -1.63 2.64 -21.01
CA ARG A 24 -1.69 3.30 -19.71
C ARG A 24 -3.12 3.68 -19.29
N SER A 25 -3.94 4.11 -20.24
CA SER A 25 -5.35 4.47 -20.03
C SER A 25 -6.27 3.29 -19.72
N ASP A 26 -5.84 2.07 -20.02
CA ASP A 26 -6.67 0.87 -19.86
C ASP A 26 -6.55 0.26 -18.46
N VAL A 27 -5.66 0.81 -17.63
CA VAL A 27 -5.35 0.26 -16.30
C VAL A 27 -5.50 1.30 -15.21
N ILE A 28 -5.96 0.85 -14.04
CA ILE A 28 -5.89 1.63 -12.79
C ILE A 28 -4.60 1.26 -12.09
N LEU A 29 -3.70 2.22 -11.98
CA LEU A 29 -2.37 2.04 -11.39
C LEU A 29 -2.37 2.50 -9.94
N ASN A 30 -2.17 1.54 -9.02
CA ASN A 30 -1.97 1.84 -7.60
C ASN A 30 -0.51 1.59 -7.24
N THR A 31 0.15 2.61 -6.71
CA THR A 31 1.49 2.48 -6.15
C THR A 31 1.59 3.07 -4.76
N LYS A 32 2.62 2.69 -4.02
CA LYS A 32 2.76 3.03 -2.61
C LYS A 32 4.12 3.66 -2.31
N PHE A 33 4.17 4.44 -1.23
CA PHE A 33 5.38 5.02 -0.64
C PHE A 33 5.39 4.79 0.87
N GLY A 34 6.46 5.19 1.52
CA GLY A 34 6.52 5.27 2.98
C GLY A 34 7.43 4.25 3.62
N GLN A 35 7.64 3.08 3.02
CA GLN A 35 8.68 2.19 3.52
C GLN A 35 10.05 2.60 2.94
N VAL A 36 11.04 2.69 3.80
CA VAL A 36 12.40 3.09 3.45
C VAL A 36 13.41 2.06 3.96
N ARG A 37 14.61 2.10 3.39
CA ARG A 37 15.75 1.36 3.90
C ARG A 37 16.77 2.35 4.42
N ASN A 38 17.13 2.19 5.67
CA ASN A 38 18.15 2.99 6.33
C ASN A 38 19.56 2.62 5.82
N SER A 39 20.53 3.49 6.06
CA SER A 39 21.92 3.28 5.64
C SER A 39 22.56 2.04 6.28
N ASP A 40 22.08 1.62 7.44
CA ASP A 40 22.50 0.40 8.15
C ASP A 40 21.82 -0.88 7.63
N GLY A 41 20.95 -0.75 6.62
CA GLY A 41 20.21 -1.85 6.00
C GLY A 41 18.91 -2.23 6.71
N THR A 42 18.57 -1.58 7.82
CA THR A 42 17.27 -1.79 8.50
C THR A 42 16.13 -1.18 7.71
N GLY A 43 14.92 -1.70 7.91
CA GLY A 43 13.69 -1.11 7.37
C GLY A 43 13.21 0.04 8.25
N GLY A 44 12.60 1.05 7.64
CA GLY A 44 11.94 2.15 8.32
C GLY A 44 10.69 2.62 7.58
N VAL A 45 10.04 3.62 8.14
CA VAL A 45 8.92 4.31 7.50
C VAL A 45 9.23 5.80 7.39
N ASN A 46 8.66 6.47 6.38
CA ASN A 46 8.81 7.90 6.19
C ASN A 46 7.53 8.49 5.58
N GLY A 47 6.76 9.19 6.40
CA GLY A 47 5.53 9.88 6.03
C GLY A 47 5.70 11.38 5.81
N ARG A 48 6.92 11.92 5.90
CA ARG A 48 7.19 13.37 5.84
C ARG A 48 6.79 13.97 4.50
N PRO A 49 6.22 15.17 4.48
CA PRO A 49 5.75 15.85 3.26
C PRO A 49 6.77 15.90 2.13
N GLU A 50 8.04 16.16 2.45
CA GLU A 50 9.12 16.24 1.46
C GLU A 50 9.35 14.89 0.80
N TYR A 51 9.34 13.82 1.60
CA TYR A 51 9.52 12.45 1.12
C TYR A 51 8.31 11.97 0.29
N VAL A 52 7.09 12.32 0.66
CA VAL A 52 5.88 12.02 -0.11
C VAL A 52 6.04 12.52 -1.55
N LYS A 53 6.48 13.77 -1.72
CA LYS A 53 6.71 14.38 -3.02
C LYS A 53 7.85 13.67 -3.77
N GLU A 54 9.01 13.52 -3.16
CA GLU A 54 10.19 12.87 -3.76
C GLU A 54 9.87 11.44 -4.22
N ALA A 55 9.19 10.67 -3.38
CA ALA A 55 8.81 9.30 -3.70
C ALA A 55 7.82 9.21 -4.86
N CYS A 56 6.88 10.16 -4.96
CA CYS A 56 5.94 10.24 -6.08
C CYS A 56 6.66 10.52 -7.41
N GLU A 57 7.53 11.54 -7.44
CA GLU A 57 8.31 11.87 -8.65
C GLU A 57 9.14 10.68 -9.12
N ALA A 58 9.85 10.04 -8.21
CA ALA A 58 10.64 8.86 -8.54
C ALA A 58 9.79 7.67 -9.03
N SER A 59 8.55 7.53 -8.54
CA SER A 59 7.61 6.51 -9.04
C SER A 59 7.11 6.82 -10.43
N LEU A 60 6.75 8.07 -10.72
CA LEU A 60 6.34 8.53 -12.05
C LEU A 60 7.44 8.30 -13.09
N GLU A 61 8.70 8.64 -12.74
CA GLU A 61 9.86 8.42 -13.60
C GLU A 61 10.04 6.93 -13.94
N ARG A 62 10.05 6.04 -12.94
CA ARG A 62 10.21 4.59 -13.15
C ARG A 62 9.06 3.95 -13.91
N LEU A 63 7.84 4.43 -13.66
CA LEU A 63 6.62 3.96 -14.35
C LEU A 63 6.51 4.51 -15.78
N GLY A 64 7.23 5.59 -16.10
CA GLY A 64 7.16 6.25 -17.41
C GLY A 64 5.76 6.82 -17.70
N THR A 65 5.14 7.44 -16.70
CA THR A 65 3.78 7.99 -16.81
C THR A 65 3.69 9.34 -16.08
N ASP A 66 2.78 10.19 -16.53
CA ASP A 66 2.60 11.54 -15.96
C ASP A 66 1.68 11.53 -14.73
N TYR A 67 0.94 10.43 -14.50
CA TYR A 67 0.02 10.33 -13.38
C TYR A 67 -0.09 8.91 -12.80
N ILE A 68 -0.45 8.85 -11.52
CA ILE A 68 -0.79 7.65 -10.77
C ILE A 68 -2.29 7.72 -10.45
N ASP A 69 -3.04 6.62 -10.65
CA ASP A 69 -4.47 6.63 -10.34
C ASP A 69 -4.71 6.60 -8.83
N VAL A 70 -4.02 5.71 -8.09
CA VAL A 70 -4.11 5.67 -6.63
C VAL A 70 -2.70 5.69 -6.04
N TYR A 71 -2.42 6.68 -5.19
CA TYR A 71 -1.16 6.78 -4.47
C TYR A 71 -1.41 6.53 -2.99
N SER A 72 -0.78 5.49 -2.43
CA SER A 72 -1.09 5.02 -1.09
C SER A 72 0.12 5.10 -0.16
N GLN A 73 -0.11 5.52 1.08
CA GLN A 73 0.89 5.34 2.13
C GLN A 73 0.91 3.88 2.58
N HIS A 74 2.07 3.22 2.43
CA HIS A 74 2.19 1.76 2.69
C HIS A 74 2.14 1.38 4.17
N ARG A 75 2.73 2.22 5.01
CA ARG A 75 2.66 2.13 6.47
C ARG A 75 2.58 3.53 7.04
N VAL A 76 1.75 3.71 8.03
CA VAL A 76 1.65 4.99 8.75
C VAL A 76 2.96 5.24 9.48
N ASP A 77 3.49 6.44 9.37
CA ASP A 77 4.67 6.86 10.09
C ASP A 77 4.23 7.36 11.49
N PRO A 78 4.68 6.70 12.58
CA PRO A 78 4.28 7.09 13.92
C PRO A 78 4.83 8.45 14.36
N ASP A 79 5.89 8.93 13.71
CA ASP A 79 6.57 10.18 14.03
C ASP A 79 6.05 11.39 13.24
N VAL A 80 5.09 11.16 12.31
CA VAL A 80 4.50 12.19 11.46
C VAL A 80 2.98 12.16 11.58
N PRO A 81 2.32 13.25 11.97
CA PRO A 81 0.86 13.33 11.95
C PRO A 81 0.31 12.96 10.56
N ILE A 82 -0.69 12.09 10.53
CA ILE A 82 -1.25 11.60 9.26
C ILE A 82 -1.80 12.75 8.41
N GLU A 83 -2.26 13.81 9.04
CA GLU A 83 -2.77 15.01 8.41
C GLU A 83 -1.71 15.73 7.57
N GLU A 84 -0.45 15.72 8.02
CA GLU A 84 0.67 16.31 7.27
C GLU A 84 0.99 15.46 6.02
N THR A 85 1.03 14.14 6.18
CA THR A 85 1.25 13.20 5.07
C THR A 85 0.13 13.33 4.03
N VAL A 86 -1.13 13.29 4.46
CA VAL A 86 -2.31 13.40 3.58
C VAL A 86 -2.37 14.78 2.93
N GLY A 87 -2.04 15.84 3.66
CA GLY A 87 -1.91 17.19 3.09
C GLY A 87 -0.82 17.31 2.02
N ALA A 88 0.26 16.55 2.13
CA ALA A 88 1.26 16.46 1.06
C ALA A 88 0.75 15.68 -0.16
N MET A 89 0.01 14.58 0.07
CA MET A 89 -0.60 13.80 -0.99
C MET A 89 -1.68 14.59 -1.74
N SER A 90 -2.48 15.40 -1.05
CA SER A 90 -3.50 16.25 -1.70
C SER A 90 -2.88 17.27 -2.67
N ARG A 91 -1.72 17.83 -2.33
CA ARG A 91 -0.98 18.72 -3.24
C ARG A 91 -0.52 18.01 -4.53
N LEU A 92 -0.27 16.71 -4.49
CA LEU A 92 0.04 15.94 -5.70
C LEU A 92 -1.20 15.77 -6.60
N ILE A 93 -2.39 15.71 -6.01
CA ILE A 93 -3.65 15.73 -6.77
C ILE A 93 -3.86 17.08 -7.45
N GLU A 94 -3.64 18.18 -6.74
CA GLU A 94 -3.71 19.54 -7.32
C GLU A 94 -2.74 19.73 -8.48
N GLN A 95 -1.59 19.06 -8.44
CA GLN A 95 -0.59 19.06 -9.51
C GLN A 95 -0.92 18.09 -10.66
N GLY A 96 -2.01 17.33 -10.58
CA GLY A 96 -2.41 16.35 -11.59
C GLY A 96 -1.54 15.07 -11.63
N LYS A 97 -0.63 14.89 -10.68
CA LYS A 97 0.29 13.74 -10.61
C LYS A 97 -0.36 12.50 -10.00
N VAL A 98 -1.38 12.69 -9.19
CA VAL A 98 -2.13 11.65 -8.50
C VAL A 98 -3.62 11.95 -8.69
N ARG A 99 -4.44 10.92 -8.93
CA ARG A 99 -5.89 11.09 -9.04
C ARG A 99 -6.59 10.89 -7.70
N TYR A 100 -6.19 9.86 -6.97
CA TYR A 100 -6.78 9.46 -5.70
C TYR A 100 -5.70 9.03 -4.71
N ILE A 101 -5.98 9.17 -3.44
CA ILE A 101 -5.09 8.74 -2.36
C ILE A 101 -5.71 7.62 -1.54
N GLY A 102 -4.84 6.75 -1.01
CA GLY A 102 -5.20 5.63 -0.17
C GLY A 102 -4.23 5.43 1.00
N LEU A 103 -4.62 4.58 1.91
CA LEU A 103 -3.79 4.15 3.03
C LEU A 103 -3.63 2.63 3.03
N SER A 104 -2.65 2.14 3.77
CA SER A 104 -2.49 0.70 4.02
C SER A 104 -2.17 0.47 5.48
N GLU A 105 -2.81 -0.55 6.08
CA GLU A 105 -2.62 -0.95 7.47
C GLU A 105 -2.79 0.21 8.47
N ALA A 106 -3.78 1.05 8.24
CA ALA A 106 -4.12 2.18 9.09
C ALA A 106 -5.20 1.80 10.12
N SER A 107 -5.08 2.32 11.34
CA SER A 107 -6.10 2.18 12.37
C SER A 107 -7.35 3.01 12.02
N SER A 108 -8.49 2.67 12.64
CA SER A 108 -9.75 3.41 12.48
C SER A 108 -9.60 4.90 12.80
N ASP A 109 -8.87 5.25 13.86
CA ASP A 109 -8.58 6.65 14.22
C ASP A 109 -7.77 7.37 13.13
N THR A 110 -6.72 6.70 12.62
CA THR A 110 -5.90 7.22 11.52
C THR A 110 -6.72 7.45 10.24
N ILE A 111 -7.62 6.50 9.91
CA ILE A 111 -8.49 6.61 8.73
C ILE A 111 -9.42 7.83 8.87
N ARG A 112 -9.99 8.05 10.06
CA ARG A 112 -10.88 9.20 10.33
C ARG A 112 -10.13 10.53 10.21
N LYS A 113 -8.94 10.65 10.79
CA LYS A 113 -8.11 11.86 10.71
C LYS A 113 -7.70 12.14 9.25
N ALA A 114 -7.27 11.12 8.55
CA ALA A 114 -6.89 11.23 7.15
C ALA A 114 -8.07 11.69 6.28
N GLN A 115 -9.25 11.07 6.42
CA GLN A 115 -10.48 11.42 5.71
C GLN A 115 -10.95 12.85 6.03
N GLY A 116 -10.75 13.29 7.27
CA GLY A 116 -11.05 14.67 7.69
C GLY A 116 -10.12 15.72 7.08
N THR A 117 -8.93 15.30 6.63
CA THR A 117 -7.94 16.17 5.99
C THR A 117 -8.16 16.26 4.49
N TYR A 118 -8.30 15.12 3.82
CA TYR A 118 -8.60 15.01 2.40
C TYR A 118 -9.26 13.64 2.11
N PRO A 119 -10.23 13.56 1.17
CA PRO A 119 -10.90 12.31 0.86
C PRO A 119 -9.95 11.19 0.46
N ILE A 120 -10.03 10.05 1.16
CA ILE A 120 -9.32 8.82 0.84
C ILE A 120 -10.28 7.88 0.12
N VAL A 121 -9.82 7.20 -0.93
CA VAL A 121 -10.68 6.29 -1.69
C VAL A 121 -10.58 4.85 -1.23
N CYS A 122 -9.45 4.43 -0.64
CA CYS A 122 -9.28 3.05 -0.20
C CYS A 122 -8.31 2.90 0.99
N VAL A 123 -8.54 1.83 1.73
CA VAL A 123 -7.60 1.29 2.72
C VAL A 123 -7.26 -0.15 2.32
N GLU A 124 -5.97 -0.44 2.16
CA GLU A 124 -5.49 -1.79 1.89
C GLU A 124 -5.06 -2.46 3.20
N THR A 125 -5.64 -3.61 3.51
CA THR A 125 -5.35 -4.35 4.75
C THR A 125 -5.48 -5.86 4.54
N GLU A 126 -4.84 -6.67 5.39
CA GLU A 126 -4.96 -8.12 5.34
C GLU A 126 -6.38 -8.53 5.70
N TYR A 127 -7.04 -9.26 4.80
CA TYR A 127 -8.38 -9.77 5.05
C TYR A 127 -8.61 -11.08 4.31
N SER A 128 -9.00 -12.11 5.03
CA SER A 128 -9.25 -13.45 4.50
C SER A 128 -10.26 -14.19 5.39
N LEU A 129 -10.56 -15.44 5.04
CA LEU A 129 -11.45 -16.27 5.87
C LEU A 129 -10.87 -16.56 7.28
N TRP A 130 -9.59 -16.39 7.49
CA TRP A 130 -8.94 -16.58 8.79
C TRP A 130 -8.36 -15.31 9.42
N SER A 131 -7.97 -14.29 8.64
CA SER A 131 -7.53 -12.98 9.15
C SER A 131 -8.72 -12.02 9.12
N ARG A 132 -9.48 -11.95 10.22
CA ARG A 132 -10.76 -11.24 10.28
C ARG A 132 -10.76 -10.03 11.21
N ASP A 133 -9.63 -9.65 11.75
CA ASP A 133 -9.50 -8.56 12.75
C ASP A 133 -10.06 -7.22 12.25
N VAL A 134 -10.02 -7.00 10.94
CA VAL A 134 -10.55 -5.78 10.30
C VAL A 134 -12.06 -5.60 10.50
N GLU A 135 -12.80 -6.68 10.77
CA GLU A 135 -14.25 -6.66 10.94
C GLU A 135 -14.67 -5.93 12.21
N ALA A 136 -13.79 -5.88 13.22
CA ALA A 136 -14.12 -5.27 14.51
C ALA A 136 -14.23 -3.73 14.40
N GLU A 137 -13.32 -3.09 13.66
CA GLU A 137 -13.25 -1.63 13.64
C GLU A 137 -13.00 -1.05 12.22
N ILE A 138 -12.03 -1.57 11.49
CA ILE A 138 -11.59 -0.97 10.22
C ILE A 138 -12.68 -1.05 9.16
N LEU A 139 -13.31 -2.22 8.98
CA LEU A 139 -14.37 -2.41 8.01
C LEU A 139 -15.60 -1.53 8.30
N PRO A 140 -16.13 -1.48 9.54
CA PRO A 140 -17.22 -0.54 9.89
C PRO A 140 -16.83 0.92 9.66
N THR A 141 -15.59 1.31 9.99
CA THR A 141 -15.11 2.69 9.76
C THR A 141 -15.05 3.01 8.26
N CYS A 142 -14.55 2.09 7.44
CA CYS A 142 -14.53 2.27 5.99
C CYS A 142 -15.96 2.41 5.42
N GLN A 143 -16.91 1.60 5.90
CA GLN A 143 -18.32 1.67 5.49
C GLN A 143 -18.95 3.01 5.87
N GLU A 144 -18.74 3.47 7.10
CA GLU A 144 -19.25 4.76 7.59
C GLU A 144 -18.74 5.93 6.77
N LEU A 145 -17.45 5.91 6.39
CA LEU A 145 -16.78 7.00 5.68
C LEU A 145 -16.87 6.90 4.15
N GLY A 146 -17.49 5.84 3.61
CA GLY A 146 -17.54 5.61 2.17
C GLY A 146 -16.18 5.27 1.54
N VAL A 147 -15.24 4.73 2.33
CA VAL A 147 -13.90 4.31 1.90
C VAL A 147 -13.93 2.84 1.49
N SER A 148 -13.33 2.49 0.35
CA SER A 148 -13.26 1.11 -0.09
C SER A 148 -12.18 0.34 0.68
N LEU A 149 -12.48 -0.90 1.08
CA LEU A 149 -11.49 -1.81 1.64
C LEU A 149 -10.90 -2.67 0.53
N MET A 150 -9.57 -2.65 0.39
CA MET A 150 -8.80 -3.49 -0.53
C MET A 150 -8.15 -4.62 0.26
N ALA A 151 -8.70 -5.83 0.16
CA ALA A 151 -8.14 -6.99 0.84
C ALA A 151 -6.85 -7.47 0.16
N TYR A 152 -5.74 -7.56 0.90
CA TYR A 152 -4.58 -8.30 0.43
C TYR A 152 -4.50 -9.67 1.11
N ALA A 153 -3.78 -10.59 0.50
CA ALA A 153 -3.66 -11.99 0.90
C ALA A 153 -5.01 -12.72 1.17
N PRO A 154 -6.06 -12.53 0.34
CA PRO A 154 -7.39 -13.10 0.59
C PRO A 154 -7.39 -14.63 0.59
N LEU A 155 -6.39 -15.27 -0.02
CA LEU A 155 -6.17 -16.72 0.02
C LEU A 155 -5.21 -17.15 1.16
N GLY A 156 -4.94 -16.30 2.15
CA GLY A 156 -4.05 -16.61 3.24
C GLY A 156 -2.66 -17.04 2.75
N ARG A 157 -2.10 -16.31 1.77
CA ARG A 157 -0.79 -16.63 1.14
C ARG A 157 -0.71 -18.04 0.54
N GLY A 158 -1.84 -18.58 0.12
CA GLY A 158 -1.96 -19.89 -0.50
C GLY A 158 -2.49 -20.99 0.43
N PHE A 159 -2.54 -20.79 1.75
CA PHE A 159 -3.08 -21.78 2.68
C PHE A 159 -4.57 -22.08 2.44
N LEU A 160 -5.35 -21.07 2.06
CA LEU A 160 -6.78 -21.22 1.77
C LEU A 160 -7.07 -21.73 0.35
N SER A 161 -6.05 -21.97 -0.48
CA SER A 161 -6.22 -22.50 -1.84
C SER A 161 -6.45 -24.01 -1.90
N GLY A 162 -6.20 -24.74 -0.78
CA GLY A 162 -6.21 -26.20 -0.74
C GLY A 162 -4.97 -26.87 -1.33
N THR A 163 -4.00 -26.09 -1.83
CA THR A 163 -2.74 -26.63 -2.37
C THR A 163 -1.78 -27.02 -1.26
N ILE A 164 -1.74 -26.28 -0.17
CA ILE A 164 -0.92 -26.54 1.02
C ILE A 164 -1.82 -27.23 2.04
N ARG A 165 -1.54 -28.47 2.36
CA ARG A 165 -2.32 -29.30 3.28
C ARG A 165 -1.58 -29.63 4.56
N THR A 166 -0.25 -29.71 4.47
CA THR A 166 0.64 -30.02 5.59
C THR A 166 1.87 -29.11 5.54
N VAL A 167 2.63 -29.07 6.61
CA VAL A 167 3.91 -28.34 6.68
C VAL A 167 4.91 -28.88 5.65
N ASP A 168 4.84 -30.18 5.38
CA ASP A 168 5.74 -30.86 4.46
C ASP A 168 5.54 -30.45 2.99
N ASP A 169 4.43 -29.77 2.67
CA ASP A 169 4.22 -29.17 1.34
C ASP A 169 5.06 -27.89 1.13
N LEU A 170 5.74 -27.40 2.18
CA LEU A 170 6.58 -26.21 2.15
C LEU A 170 8.06 -26.60 2.23
N ILE A 171 8.90 -25.95 1.43
CA ILE A 171 10.35 -26.11 1.52
C ILE A 171 10.90 -25.40 2.77
N ASP A 172 12.01 -25.85 3.33
CA ASP A 172 12.63 -25.33 4.56
C ASP A 172 12.90 -23.80 4.54
N ALA A 173 13.14 -23.24 3.37
CA ALA A 173 13.36 -21.79 3.18
C ALA A 173 12.06 -21.00 2.95
N ASP A 174 10.89 -21.65 3.02
CA ASP A 174 9.63 -20.96 2.78
C ASP A 174 9.28 -20.04 3.95
N ARG A 175 9.11 -18.75 3.62
CA ARG A 175 8.80 -17.74 4.64
C ARG A 175 7.45 -17.95 5.33
N ARG A 176 6.57 -18.76 4.73
CA ARG A 176 5.26 -19.10 5.31
C ARG A 176 5.39 -20.01 6.53
N LEU A 177 6.49 -20.73 6.68
CA LEU A 177 6.77 -21.52 7.88
C LEU A 177 6.76 -20.69 9.15
N SER A 178 7.18 -19.42 9.08
CA SER A 178 7.12 -18.49 10.21
C SER A 178 5.69 -18.04 10.57
N LEU A 179 4.70 -18.28 9.71
CA LEU A 179 3.30 -17.88 9.91
C LEU A 179 2.46 -19.01 10.54
N ILE A 180 2.95 -20.24 10.58
CA ILE A 180 2.22 -21.40 11.10
C ILE A 180 1.99 -21.32 12.61
N HIS A 181 2.79 -20.51 13.30
CA HIS A 181 2.69 -20.31 14.75
C HIS A 181 1.81 -19.11 15.13
N ILE A 182 1.16 -18.48 14.18
CA ILE A 182 0.18 -17.43 14.39
C ILE A 182 -1.23 -18.03 14.42
#